data_b89054b6d88f6829410184a155a94aec
#
_entry.id   b89054b6d88f6829410184a155a94aec
#
_cell.length_a   1.000
_cell.length_b   1.000
_cell.length_c   1.000
_cell.angle_alpha   90.00
_cell.angle_beta   90.00
_cell.angle_gamma   90.00
#
_symmetry.space_group_name_H-M   'P 1'
#
loop_
_entity.id
_entity.type
_entity.pdbx_description
1 polymer ?
#
loop_
_entity_poly.entity_id
_entity_poly.type
_entity_poly.pdbx_seq_one_letter_code
_entity_poly.pdbx_strand_id
1 'polypeptide(L)'
;IKSFSTAIFSLSVLNDSVYTLMSQSDSSSDRTNLGFNPAKDYQEIISYEGAWVLFEQKQDALNQRFLQKGLSIYDSKQWSVELEAVKRAVELSIKKNIQLTIFINPYHYIYLETIRNAGYWNEFEVFKKSLTQLIEQYGNNRITLWDFSLYSDYSVSPVPKNGDKIREFNWFWEPAHYKSELGELMLAEIFEKNCLEHTPPVGIKLTRKNIDAHLINQKKQRSILLQKLHSYAIP
;
A
#
# COMPACT_ATOMS: atom_id res chain seq x y z
N ILE A 1 -30.09 -2.11 1.77
CA ILE A 1 -30.67 -3.47 1.94
C ILE A 1 -30.63 -4.23 0.61
N LYS A 2 -31.06 -3.62 -0.54
CA LYS A 2 -31.03 -4.31 -1.86
C LYS A 2 -29.60 -4.72 -2.32
N SER A 3 -28.58 -3.90 -2.09
CA SER A 3 -27.21 -4.22 -2.48
C SER A 3 -26.61 -5.37 -1.64
N PHE A 4 -26.98 -5.46 -0.38
CA PHE A 4 -26.52 -6.52 0.51
C PHE A 4 -27.13 -7.89 0.15
N SER A 5 -28.44 -7.92 -0.11
CA SER A 5 -29.10 -9.16 -0.53
C SER A 5 -28.62 -9.66 -1.89
N THR A 6 -28.35 -8.75 -2.84
CA THR A 6 -27.80 -9.11 -4.15
C THR A 6 -26.38 -9.67 -4.05
N ALA A 7 -25.57 -9.16 -3.10
CA ALA A 7 -24.23 -9.68 -2.86
C ALA A 7 -24.27 -11.09 -2.24
N ILE A 8 -25.19 -11.37 -1.30
CA ILE A 8 -25.27 -12.67 -0.63
C ILE A 8 -25.89 -13.76 -1.50
N PHE A 9 -26.86 -13.41 -2.37
CA PHE A 9 -27.59 -14.36 -3.21
C PHE A 9 -27.17 -14.33 -4.68
N SER A 10 -25.96 -13.87 -5.00
CA SER A 10 -25.45 -13.98 -6.37
C SER A 10 -24.96 -15.40 -6.66
N LEU A 11 -25.09 -15.83 -7.93
CA LEU A 11 -24.56 -17.13 -8.38
C LEU A 11 -23.05 -17.26 -8.16
N SER A 12 -22.31 -16.16 -8.23
CA SER A 12 -20.87 -16.14 -7.92
C SER A 12 -20.61 -16.49 -6.46
N VAL A 13 -21.33 -15.86 -5.51
CA VAL A 13 -21.19 -16.16 -4.09
C VAL A 13 -21.60 -17.60 -3.75
N LEU A 14 -22.63 -18.12 -4.39
CA LEU A 14 -23.02 -19.52 -4.26
C LEU A 14 -21.91 -20.45 -4.75
N ASN A 15 -21.36 -20.18 -5.93
CA ASN A 15 -20.25 -20.94 -6.50
C ASN A 15 -19.01 -20.90 -5.60
N ASP A 16 -18.63 -19.71 -5.13
CA ASP A 16 -17.50 -19.50 -4.21
C ASP A 16 -17.72 -20.25 -2.88
N SER A 17 -18.97 -20.27 -2.36
CA SER A 17 -19.33 -21.01 -1.17
C SER A 17 -19.22 -22.51 -1.34
N VAL A 18 -19.70 -23.05 -2.48
CA VAL A 18 -19.56 -24.46 -2.82
C VAL A 18 -18.08 -24.83 -2.98
N TYR A 19 -17.31 -24.02 -3.68
CA TYR A 19 -15.86 -24.21 -3.83
C TYR A 19 -15.17 -24.23 -2.47
N THR A 20 -15.50 -23.27 -1.60
CA THR A 20 -14.95 -23.20 -0.23
C THR A 20 -15.26 -24.46 0.57
N LEU A 21 -16.48 -24.97 0.49
CA LEU A 21 -16.86 -26.22 1.17
C LEU A 21 -16.09 -27.44 0.63
N MET A 22 -15.91 -27.52 -0.68
CA MET A 22 -15.16 -28.59 -1.33
C MET A 22 -13.66 -28.56 -1.01
N SER A 23 -13.11 -27.36 -0.85
CA SER A 23 -11.68 -27.12 -0.59
C SER A 23 -11.31 -27.17 0.89
N GLN A 24 -12.26 -27.37 1.82
CA GLN A 24 -11.97 -27.41 3.27
C GLN A 24 -10.99 -28.52 3.68
N SER A 25 -10.95 -29.60 2.90
CA SER A 25 -10.03 -30.73 3.12
C SER A 25 -8.72 -30.60 2.34
N ASP A 26 -8.56 -29.55 1.56
CA ASP A 26 -7.39 -29.37 0.72
C ASP A 26 -6.21 -28.89 1.57
N SER A 27 -5.12 -29.64 1.58
CA SER A 27 -3.89 -29.29 2.31
C SER A 27 -3.10 -28.17 1.64
N SER A 28 -3.51 -27.73 0.46
CA SER A 28 -2.86 -26.69 -0.33
C SER A 28 -3.44 -25.30 -0.07
N SER A 29 -3.56 -24.91 1.20
CA SER A 29 -3.94 -23.53 1.53
C SER A 29 -2.94 -22.52 0.96
N ASP A 30 -3.41 -21.50 0.27
CA ASP A 30 -2.58 -20.36 -0.18
C ASP A 30 -2.09 -19.51 0.99
N ARG A 31 -2.55 -19.79 2.21
CA ARG A 31 -2.26 -19.02 3.40
C ARG A 31 -1.72 -19.88 4.50
N THR A 32 -0.83 -19.32 5.31
CA THR A 32 -0.39 -19.95 6.56
C THR A 32 -1.52 -19.96 7.59
N ASN A 33 -1.37 -20.77 8.65
CA ASN A 33 -2.33 -20.82 9.76
C ASN A 33 -2.54 -19.46 10.45
N LEU A 34 -1.62 -18.52 10.29
CA LEU A 34 -1.73 -17.15 10.79
C LEU A 34 -2.30 -16.18 9.75
N GLY A 35 -2.75 -16.67 8.59
CA GLY A 35 -3.36 -15.87 7.53
C GLY A 35 -2.37 -15.18 6.59
N PHE A 36 -1.07 -15.41 6.73
CA PHE A 36 -0.07 -14.86 5.82
C PHE A 36 -0.20 -15.49 4.43
N ASN A 37 -0.22 -14.65 3.39
CA ASN A 37 -0.18 -15.08 2.00
C ASN A 37 1.28 -15.05 1.49
N PRO A 38 1.91 -16.22 1.22
CA PRO A 38 3.28 -16.28 0.71
C PRO A 38 3.41 -15.86 -0.75
N ALA A 39 2.33 -15.44 -1.40
CA ALA A 39 2.30 -15.00 -2.81
C ALA A 39 2.87 -16.06 -3.77
N LYS A 40 2.47 -17.33 -3.60
CA LYS A 40 2.94 -18.46 -4.42
C LYS A 40 2.68 -18.26 -5.91
N ASP A 41 1.52 -17.71 -6.26
CA ASP A 41 1.12 -17.32 -7.60
C ASP A 41 2.10 -16.30 -8.22
N TYR A 42 2.52 -15.30 -7.47
CA TYR A 42 3.53 -14.33 -7.91
C TYR A 42 4.89 -14.99 -8.11
N GLN A 43 5.29 -15.86 -7.17
CA GLN A 43 6.54 -16.61 -7.29
C GLN A 43 6.54 -17.50 -8.54
N GLU A 44 5.42 -18.15 -8.83
CA GLU A 44 5.25 -18.98 -10.02
C GLU A 44 5.38 -18.16 -11.30
N ILE A 45 4.64 -17.05 -11.43
CA ILE A 45 4.75 -16.14 -12.58
C ILE A 45 6.19 -15.63 -12.76
N ILE A 46 6.84 -15.20 -11.68
CA ILE A 46 8.23 -14.71 -11.71
C ILE A 46 9.19 -15.80 -12.19
N SER A 47 8.97 -17.05 -11.78
CA SER A 47 9.85 -18.16 -12.18
C SER A 47 9.76 -18.48 -13.67
N TYR A 48 8.60 -18.35 -14.29
CA TYR A 48 8.38 -18.65 -15.70
C TYR A 48 8.59 -17.46 -16.63
N GLU A 49 8.10 -16.28 -16.24
CA GLU A 49 8.00 -15.11 -17.11
C GLU A 49 8.92 -13.96 -16.67
N GLY A 50 9.30 -13.92 -15.39
CA GLY A 50 10.07 -12.83 -14.80
C GLY A 50 9.18 -11.78 -14.11
N ALA A 51 9.75 -11.04 -13.15
CA ALA A 51 9.04 -10.06 -12.36
C ALA A 51 8.48 -8.88 -13.18
N TRP A 52 9.05 -8.60 -14.35
CA TRP A 52 8.62 -7.52 -15.24
C TRP A 52 7.15 -7.63 -15.65
N VAL A 53 6.64 -8.86 -15.84
CA VAL A 53 5.23 -9.11 -16.22
C VAL A 53 4.27 -8.59 -15.16
N LEU A 54 4.56 -8.85 -13.88
CA LEU A 54 3.75 -8.36 -12.77
C LEU A 54 3.77 -6.83 -12.68
N PHE A 55 4.91 -6.21 -12.97
CA PHE A 55 5.03 -4.76 -13.00
C PHE A 55 4.22 -4.14 -14.14
N GLU A 56 4.31 -4.69 -15.35
CA GLU A 56 3.59 -4.22 -16.52
C GLU A 56 2.08 -4.36 -16.32
N GLN A 57 1.60 -5.56 -15.97
CA GLN A 57 0.18 -5.83 -15.73
C GLN A 57 -0.40 -4.89 -14.67
N LYS A 58 0.34 -4.66 -13.58
CA LYS A 58 -0.13 -3.78 -12.53
C LYS A 58 -0.16 -2.31 -12.96
N GLN A 59 0.85 -1.86 -13.70
CA GLN A 59 0.90 -0.51 -14.22
C GLN A 59 -0.26 -0.25 -15.20
N ASP A 60 -0.56 -1.19 -16.08
CA ASP A 60 -1.68 -1.10 -17.00
C ASP A 60 -3.02 -1.06 -16.27
N ALA A 61 -3.22 -1.92 -15.28
CA ALA A 61 -4.43 -1.92 -14.45
C ALA A 61 -4.62 -0.59 -13.70
N LEU A 62 -3.53 0.01 -13.19
CA LEU A 62 -3.58 1.32 -12.54
C LEU A 62 -3.91 2.45 -13.52
N ASN A 63 -3.29 2.47 -14.69
CA ASN A 63 -3.58 3.43 -15.74
C ASN A 63 -5.05 3.37 -16.13
N GLN A 64 -5.59 2.18 -16.38
CA GLN A 64 -7.00 1.99 -16.69
C GLN A 64 -7.92 2.47 -15.55
N ARG A 65 -7.57 2.16 -14.30
CA ARG A 65 -8.34 2.60 -13.13
C ARG A 65 -8.38 4.12 -13.01
N PHE A 66 -7.26 4.80 -13.22
CA PHE A 66 -7.20 6.27 -13.13
C PHE A 66 -7.89 6.97 -14.29
N LEU A 67 -7.96 6.34 -15.48
CA LEU A 67 -8.74 6.84 -16.61
C LEU A 67 -10.25 6.73 -16.36
N GLN A 68 -10.69 5.65 -15.71
CA GLN A 68 -12.12 5.38 -15.51
C GLN A 68 -12.70 6.05 -14.27
N LYS A 69 -11.91 6.16 -13.20
CA LYS A 69 -12.38 6.66 -11.89
C LYS A 69 -11.30 7.53 -11.27
N GLY A 70 -11.54 8.84 -11.29
CA GLY A 70 -10.67 9.80 -10.60
C GLY A 70 -10.54 9.51 -9.11
N LEU A 71 -9.48 10.03 -8.50
CA LEU A 71 -9.34 10.06 -7.05
C LEU A 71 -10.06 11.29 -6.51
N SER A 72 -10.99 11.08 -5.57
CA SER A 72 -11.60 12.15 -4.81
C SER A 72 -11.60 11.79 -3.33
N ILE A 73 -11.18 12.74 -2.50
CA ILE A 73 -11.15 12.59 -1.04
C ILE A 73 -12.42 13.18 -0.41
N TYR A 74 -13.04 14.06 -1.14
CA TYR A 74 -14.26 14.72 -0.72
C TYR A 74 -15.40 14.44 -1.68
N ASP A 75 -16.54 14.04 -1.14
CA ASP A 75 -17.81 14.01 -1.85
C ASP A 75 -18.63 15.21 -1.41
N SER A 76 -18.91 16.14 -2.35
CA SER A 76 -19.79 17.29 -2.13
C SER A 76 -19.51 18.12 -0.86
N LYS A 77 -18.23 18.39 -0.54
CA LYS A 77 -17.75 19.08 0.67
C LYS A 77 -17.73 18.26 1.96
N GLN A 78 -18.07 16.99 1.91
CA GLN A 78 -17.93 16.06 3.02
C GLN A 78 -16.75 15.11 2.75
N TRP A 79 -16.23 14.52 3.80
CA TRP A 79 -15.24 13.46 3.66
C TRP A 79 -15.83 12.28 2.89
N SER A 80 -14.98 11.59 2.13
CA SER A 80 -15.38 10.39 1.41
C SER A 80 -15.88 9.31 2.38
N VAL A 81 -16.66 8.36 1.85
CA VAL A 81 -17.18 7.22 2.61
C VAL A 81 -16.03 6.44 3.27
N GLU A 82 -14.88 6.37 2.61
CA GLU A 82 -13.67 5.71 3.12
C GLU A 82 -13.09 6.44 4.34
N LEU A 83 -12.97 7.76 4.30
CA LEU A 83 -12.50 8.54 5.45
C LEU A 83 -13.47 8.47 6.63
N GLU A 84 -14.77 8.49 6.38
CA GLU A 84 -15.77 8.26 7.41
C GLU A 84 -15.70 6.84 8.00
N ALA A 85 -15.32 5.83 7.21
CA ALA A 85 -15.08 4.49 7.72
C ALA A 85 -13.84 4.44 8.64
N VAL A 86 -12.76 5.13 8.28
CA VAL A 86 -11.57 5.27 9.14
C VAL A 86 -11.94 5.98 10.45
N LYS A 87 -12.72 7.07 10.39
CA LYS A 87 -13.19 7.78 11.59
C LYS A 87 -13.95 6.83 12.52
N ARG A 88 -14.92 6.06 12.00
CA ARG A 88 -15.65 5.07 12.81
C ARG A 88 -14.72 4.03 13.44
N ALA A 89 -13.70 3.58 12.73
CA ALA A 89 -12.71 2.65 13.28
C ALA A 89 -11.93 3.29 14.44
N VAL A 90 -11.51 4.53 14.31
CA VAL A 90 -10.84 5.32 15.36
C VAL A 90 -11.75 5.47 16.59
N GLU A 91 -12.98 5.92 16.41
CA GLU A 91 -13.96 6.08 17.49
C GLU A 91 -14.26 4.75 18.22
N LEU A 92 -14.40 3.66 17.45
CA LEU A 92 -14.61 2.33 18.01
C LEU A 92 -13.42 1.85 18.82
N SER A 93 -12.19 2.07 18.34
CA SER A 93 -10.98 1.66 19.04
C SER A 93 -10.82 2.41 20.38
N ILE A 94 -11.16 3.70 20.41
CA ILE A 94 -11.18 4.50 21.63
C ILE A 94 -12.25 3.96 22.60
N LYS A 95 -13.48 3.76 22.11
CA LYS A 95 -14.59 3.20 22.92
C LYS A 95 -14.26 1.84 23.51
N LYS A 96 -13.53 1.03 22.78
CA LYS A 96 -13.12 -0.34 23.22
C LYS A 96 -11.77 -0.37 23.91
N ASN A 97 -11.12 0.78 24.12
CA ASN A 97 -9.79 0.89 24.73
C ASN A 97 -8.71 0.08 23.98
N ILE A 98 -8.78 0.04 22.64
CA ILE A 98 -7.84 -0.65 21.76
C ILE A 98 -6.76 0.30 21.31
N GLN A 99 -5.50 -0.15 21.31
CA GLN A 99 -4.41 0.56 20.64
C GLN A 99 -4.51 0.29 19.13
N LEU A 100 -4.57 1.36 18.33
CA LEU A 100 -4.74 1.26 16.88
C LEU A 100 -3.59 1.93 16.16
N THR A 101 -2.91 1.18 15.33
CA THR A 101 -1.94 1.71 14.38
C THR A 101 -2.53 1.67 12.98
N ILE A 102 -2.60 2.84 12.35
CA ILE A 102 -3.01 3.02 10.97
C ILE A 102 -1.76 3.32 10.16
N PHE A 103 -1.64 2.77 8.98
CA PHE A 103 -0.54 3.10 8.09
C PHE A 103 -0.99 3.26 6.63
N ILE A 104 -0.29 4.14 5.91
CA ILE A 104 -0.40 4.29 4.46
C ILE A 104 0.57 3.30 3.86
N ASN A 105 0.05 2.43 2.99
CA ASN A 105 0.77 1.30 2.42
C ASN A 105 2.01 1.75 1.63
N PRO A 106 3.14 1.05 1.73
CA PRO A 106 4.28 1.32 0.88
C PRO A 106 3.96 0.95 -0.57
N TYR A 107 4.40 1.79 -1.48
CA TYR A 107 4.29 1.55 -2.91
C TYR A 107 5.67 1.69 -3.55
N HIS A 108 5.94 0.88 -4.56
CA HIS A 108 7.07 1.10 -5.44
C HIS A 108 6.92 2.44 -6.16
N TYR A 109 8.03 3.14 -6.47
CA TYR A 109 7.97 4.48 -7.07
C TYR A 109 7.14 4.53 -8.37
N ILE A 110 7.08 3.46 -9.14
CA ILE A 110 6.25 3.37 -10.35
C ILE A 110 4.78 3.64 -10.05
N TYR A 111 4.26 3.12 -8.93
CA TYR A 111 2.89 3.41 -8.50
C TYR A 111 2.72 4.90 -8.19
N LEU A 112 3.66 5.48 -7.47
CA LEU A 112 3.63 6.90 -7.10
C LEU A 112 3.73 7.80 -8.34
N GLU A 113 4.59 7.45 -9.31
CA GLU A 113 4.67 8.16 -10.59
C GLU A 113 3.40 7.99 -11.43
N THR A 114 2.73 6.83 -11.36
CA THR A 114 1.44 6.64 -12.05
C THR A 114 0.37 7.56 -11.48
N ILE A 115 0.27 7.71 -10.15
CA ILE A 115 -0.62 8.70 -9.51
C ILE A 115 -0.30 10.12 -9.99
N ARG A 116 0.99 10.45 -10.06
CA ARG A 116 1.46 11.77 -10.48
C ARG A 116 1.15 12.05 -11.94
N ASN A 117 1.46 11.10 -12.82
CA ASN A 117 1.23 11.22 -14.26
C ASN A 117 -0.26 11.28 -14.60
N ALA A 118 -1.10 10.66 -13.80
CA ALA A 118 -2.56 10.77 -13.89
C ALA A 118 -3.12 12.11 -13.37
N GLY A 119 -2.26 13.00 -12.81
CA GLY A 119 -2.66 14.30 -12.29
C GLY A 119 -3.20 14.31 -10.87
N TYR A 120 -3.18 13.17 -10.15
CA TYR A 120 -3.80 13.02 -8.82
C TYR A 120 -2.82 13.17 -7.64
N TRP A 121 -1.64 13.74 -7.87
CA TRP A 121 -0.67 13.88 -6.79
C TRP A 121 -1.13 14.81 -5.67
N ASN A 122 -1.80 15.91 -6.04
CA ASN A 122 -2.35 16.84 -5.05
C ASN A 122 -3.40 16.16 -4.17
N GLU A 123 -4.28 15.38 -4.75
CA GLU A 123 -5.30 14.60 -4.04
C GLU A 123 -4.67 13.59 -3.10
N PHE A 124 -3.56 12.96 -3.50
CA PHE A 124 -2.82 12.04 -2.64
C PHE A 124 -2.16 12.75 -1.44
N GLU A 125 -1.61 13.96 -1.63
CA GLU A 125 -1.11 14.80 -0.53
C GLU A 125 -2.26 15.26 0.39
N VAL A 126 -3.39 15.66 -0.17
CA VAL A 126 -4.59 16.04 0.59
C VAL A 126 -5.12 14.84 1.40
N PHE A 127 -5.12 13.63 0.84
CA PHE A 127 -5.46 12.40 1.56
C PHE A 127 -4.58 12.20 2.80
N LYS A 128 -3.25 12.32 2.69
CA LYS A 128 -2.33 12.21 3.82
C LYS A 128 -2.62 13.26 4.90
N LYS A 129 -2.87 14.50 4.50
CA LYS A 129 -3.26 15.60 5.41
C LYS A 129 -4.59 15.33 6.10
N SER A 130 -5.59 14.87 5.36
CA SER A 130 -6.91 14.57 5.89
C SER A 130 -6.89 13.43 6.91
N LEU A 131 -6.13 12.36 6.64
CA LEU A 131 -5.90 11.29 7.62
C LEU A 131 -5.23 11.82 8.89
N THR A 132 -4.18 12.63 8.74
CA THR A 132 -3.47 13.22 9.88
C THR A 132 -4.40 14.10 10.70
N GLN A 133 -5.21 14.93 10.06
CA GLN A 133 -6.20 15.79 10.72
C GLN A 133 -7.27 14.95 11.44
N LEU A 134 -7.76 13.88 10.80
CA LEU A 134 -8.74 12.97 11.38
C LEU A 134 -8.21 12.34 12.67
N ILE A 135 -6.99 11.80 12.62
CA ILE A 135 -6.36 11.16 13.79
C ILE A 135 -6.16 12.17 14.93
N GLU A 136 -5.77 13.40 14.62
CA GLU A 136 -5.59 14.42 15.64
C GLU A 136 -6.92 14.88 16.26
N GLN A 137 -7.96 15.00 15.45
CA GLN A 137 -9.29 15.48 15.89
C GLN A 137 -10.07 14.43 16.68
N TYR A 138 -10.03 13.18 16.25
CA TYR A 138 -10.87 12.09 16.79
C TYR A 138 -10.07 11.04 17.55
N GLY A 139 -8.75 10.99 17.36
CA GLY A 139 -7.87 10.06 18.03
C GLY A 139 -7.42 10.52 19.42
N ASN A 140 -6.59 9.72 20.03
CA ASN A 140 -5.87 10.01 21.26
C ASN A 140 -4.44 9.44 21.18
N ASN A 141 -3.69 9.45 22.28
CA ASN A 141 -2.32 8.94 22.33
C ASN A 141 -2.16 7.44 22.02
N ARG A 142 -3.27 6.69 21.93
CA ARG A 142 -3.28 5.26 21.54
C ARG A 142 -3.48 5.03 20.05
N ILE A 143 -3.75 6.10 19.30
CA ILE A 143 -3.93 6.03 17.85
C ILE A 143 -2.68 6.59 17.20
N THR A 144 -2.05 5.84 16.32
CA THR A 144 -0.88 6.29 15.55
C THR A 144 -1.13 6.15 14.06
N LEU A 145 -0.56 7.09 13.30
CA LEU A 145 -0.59 7.07 11.83
C LEU A 145 0.83 7.06 11.31
N TRP A 146 1.11 6.13 10.40
CA TRP A 146 2.40 6.00 9.74
C TRP A 146 2.26 6.14 8.23
N ASP A 147 3.22 6.80 7.61
CA ASP A 147 3.34 6.86 6.16
C ASP A 147 4.55 6.03 5.71
N PHE A 148 4.27 4.92 5.01
CA PHE A 148 5.28 4.10 4.35
C PHE A 148 5.29 4.33 2.83
N SER A 149 4.38 5.15 2.33
CA SER A 149 4.30 5.50 0.91
C SER A 149 5.27 6.65 0.58
N LEU A 150 6.54 6.32 0.56
CA LEU A 150 7.65 7.27 0.48
C LEU A 150 8.47 7.09 -0.80
N TYR A 151 9.08 8.17 -1.29
CA TYR A 151 10.28 8.08 -2.11
C TYR A 151 11.47 7.82 -1.20
N SER A 152 11.97 6.61 -1.20
CA SER A 152 13.08 6.13 -0.36
C SER A 152 13.91 5.10 -1.13
N ASP A 153 15.06 4.72 -0.60
CA ASP A 153 15.88 3.65 -1.18
C ASP A 153 15.15 2.28 -1.19
N TYR A 154 14.10 2.11 -0.39
CA TYR A 154 13.25 0.92 -0.42
C TYR A 154 12.27 0.93 -1.59
N SER A 155 11.67 2.07 -1.89
CA SER A 155 10.63 2.20 -2.92
C SER A 155 11.17 2.52 -4.31
N VAL A 156 12.37 3.11 -4.41
CA VAL A 156 12.99 3.50 -5.67
C VAL A 156 14.05 2.50 -6.06
N SER A 157 13.69 1.56 -6.90
CA SER A 157 14.60 0.55 -7.46
C SER A 157 14.36 0.38 -8.97
N PRO A 158 15.38 -0.07 -9.74
CA PRO A 158 15.22 -0.29 -11.17
C PRO A 158 14.07 -1.28 -11.44
N VAL A 159 13.21 -0.95 -12.40
CA VAL A 159 12.15 -1.88 -12.86
C VAL A 159 12.78 -2.97 -13.71
N PRO A 160 12.34 -4.25 -13.59
CA PRO A 160 12.81 -5.33 -14.46
C PRO A 160 12.49 -5.00 -15.91
N LYS A 161 13.42 -5.33 -16.78
CA LYS A 161 13.21 -5.21 -18.23
C LYS A 161 12.49 -6.45 -18.74
N ASN A 162 11.75 -6.30 -19.82
CA ASN A 162 11.12 -7.41 -20.54
C ASN A 162 12.19 -8.48 -20.86
N GLY A 163 11.87 -9.74 -20.51
CA GLY A 163 12.79 -10.87 -20.67
C GLY A 163 13.81 -11.07 -19.54
N ASP A 164 13.84 -10.19 -18.54
CA ASP A 164 14.73 -10.31 -17.37
C ASP A 164 14.12 -11.29 -16.34
N LYS A 165 14.50 -12.56 -16.47
CA LYS A 165 13.98 -13.64 -15.62
C LYS A 165 14.66 -13.74 -14.25
N ILE A 166 15.82 -13.07 -14.05
CA ILE A 166 16.71 -13.32 -12.92
C ILE A 166 16.62 -12.25 -11.83
N ARG A 167 16.09 -11.06 -12.13
CA ARG A 167 16.03 -9.98 -11.15
C ARG A 167 14.93 -10.20 -10.14
N GLU A 168 15.30 -10.64 -8.94
CA GLU A 168 14.46 -10.54 -7.77
C GLU A 168 14.41 -9.09 -7.29
N PHE A 169 13.18 -8.59 -7.09
CA PHE A 169 12.97 -7.36 -6.36
C PHE A 169 13.06 -7.63 -4.87
N ASN A 170 13.89 -6.87 -4.17
CA ASN A 170 14.09 -7.11 -2.75
C ASN A 170 12.84 -6.82 -1.91
N TRP A 171 12.09 -5.76 -2.26
CA TRP A 171 11.06 -5.22 -1.38
C TRP A 171 9.63 -5.36 -1.90
N PHE A 172 9.45 -5.60 -3.21
CA PHE A 172 8.14 -5.64 -3.83
C PHE A 172 7.98 -6.85 -4.76
N TRP A 173 6.77 -7.38 -4.81
CA TRP A 173 6.35 -8.33 -5.83
C TRP A 173 6.01 -7.62 -7.14
N GLU A 174 5.31 -6.49 -7.01
CA GLU A 174 4.88 -5.61 -8.09
C GLU A 174 4.60 -4.20 -7.50
N PRO A 175 4.24 -3.16 -8.27
CA PRO A 175 4.18 -1.79 -7.76
C PRO A 175 3.33 -1.53 -6.51
N ALA A 176 2.33 -2.38 -6.20
CA ALA A 176 1.40 -2.17 -5.10
C ALA A 176 1.56 -3.14 -3.92
N HIS A 177 2.27 -4.27 -4.10
CA HIS A 177 2.40 -5.29 -3.07
C HIS A 177 3.86 -5.48 -2.66
N TYR A 178 4.14 -5.20 -1.41
CA TYR A 178 5.45 -5.39 -0.81
C TYR A 178 5.65 -6.82 -0.29
N LYS A 179 6.90 -7.21 -0.18
CA LYS A 179 7.32 -8.51 0.37
C LYS A 179 7.38 -8.49 1.89
N SER A 180 7.42 -9.67 2.50
CA SER A 180 7.52 -9.84 3.96
C SER A 180 8.70 -9.08 4.57
N GLU A 181 9.83 -9.03 3.88
CA GLU A 181 11.05 -8.38 4.34
C GLU A 181 10.83 -6.87 4.58
N LEU A 182 10.08 -6.20 3.71
CA LEU A 182 9.69 -4.80 3.94
C LEU A 182 8.67 -4.70 5.07
N GLY A 183 7.75 -5.66 5.16
CA GLY A 183 6.77 -5.73 6.26
C GLY A 183 7.44 -5.86 7.62
N GLU A 184 8.48 -6.68 7.76
CA GLU A 184 9.26 -6.82 8.99
C GLU A 184 9.94 -5.50 9.38
N LEU A 185 10.53 -4.78 8.42
CA LEU A 185 11.11 -3.46 8.67
C LEU A 185 10.04 -2.45 9.12
N MET A 186 8.86 -2.46 8.50
CA MET A 186 7.74 -1.60 8.92
C MET A 186 7.29 -1.90 10.36
N LEU A 187 7.20 -3.17 10.74
CA LEU A 187 6.84 -3.57 12.10
C LEU A 187 7.95 -3.18 13.10
N ALA A 188 9.22 -3.35 12.73
CA ALA A 188 10.33 -2.90 13.55
C ALA A 188 10.29 -1.39 13.81
N GLU A 189 9.98 -0.60 12.80
CA GLU A 189 9.81 0.86 12.90
C GLU A 189 8.61 1.23 13.82
N ILE A 190 7.45 0.61 13.59
CA ILE A 190 6.23 0.85 14.38
C ILE A 190 6.43 0.53 15.87
N PHE A 191 7.12 -0.57 16.17
CA PHE A 191 7.31 -1.05 17.53
C PHE A 191 8.64 -0.62 18.16
N GLU A 192 9.36 0.32 17.54
CA GLU A 192 10.61 0.86 18.03
C GLU A 192 11.64 -0.24 18.38
N LYS A 193 11.59 -1.36 17.67
CA LYS A 193 12.57 -2.44 17.79
C LYS A 193 13.82 -2.07 17.01
N ASN A 194 14.61 -1.17 17.55
CA ASN A 194 15.85 -0.64 16.97
C ASN A 194 16.96 -1.71 16.90
N CYS A 195 16.69 -2.82 16.20
CA CYS A 195 17.75 -3.79 15.88
C CYS A 195 18.67 -3.32 14.73
N LEU A 196 18.38 -2.18 14.12
CA LEU A 196 19.04 -1.69 12.90
C LEU A 196 19.41 -0.20 13.06
N GLU A 197 20.37 0.11 13.92
CA GLU A 197 20.84 1.49 14.17
C GLU A 197 21.36 2.25 12.94
N HIS A 198 21.48 1.61 11.78
CA HIS A 198 22.12 2.20 10.59
C HIS A 198 21.28 2.17 9.31
N THR A 199 20.03 1.72 9.36
CA THR A 199 19.14 1.75 8.20
C THR A 199 18.37 3.08 8.16
N PRO A 200 18.23 3.72 6.97
CA PRO A 200 17.35 4.86 6.86
C PRO A 200 15.92 4.46 7.26
N PRO A 201 15.12 5.36 7.87
CA PRO A 201 13.78 5.03 8.31
C PRO A 201 12.92 4.54 7.13
N VAL A 202 12.19 3.45 7.35
CA VAL A 202 11.31 2.85 6.34
C VAL A 202 10.02 3.66 6.21
N GLY A 203 9.57 4.25 7.30
CA GLY A 203 8.35 5.03 7.40
C GLY A 203 8.49 6.27 8.28
N ILE A 204 7.47 7.09 8.25
CA ILE A 204 7.39 8.31 9.08
C ILE A 204 6.07 8.30 9.85
N LYS A 205 6.16 8.42 11.18
CA LYS A 205 4.98 8.65 12.02
C LYS A 205 4.44 10.05 11.74
N LEU A 206 3.22 10.12 11.20
CA LEU A 206 2.59 11.38 10.82
C LEU A 206 1.91 12.03 12.02
N THR A 207 2.08 13.33 12.08
CA THR A 207 1.44 14.24 13.03
C THR A 207 1.15 15.55 12.33
N ARG A 208 0.24 16.37 12.88
CA ARG A 208 -0.01 17.73 12.36
C ARG A 208 1.24 18.59 12.33
N LYS A 209 2.16 18.36 13.27
CA LYS A 209 3.40 19.15 13.37
C LYS A 209 4.40 18.86 12.26
N ASN A 210 4.39 17.64 11.68
CA ASN A 210 5.40 17.24 10.71
C ASN A 210 4.87 17.01 9.29
N ILE A 211 3.56 16.90 9.07
CA ILE A 211 3.00 16.53 7.77
C ILE A 211 3.44 17.46 6.64
N ASP A 212 3.42 18.78 6.81
CA ASP A 212 3.79 19.69 5.73
C ASP A 212 5.28 19.60 5.40
N ALA A 213 6.15 19.57 6.40
CA ALA A 213 7.58 19.37 6.20
C ALA A 213 7.89 18.01 5.56
N HIS A 214 7.16 16.97 5.97
CA HIS A 214 7.26 15.64 5.38
C HIS A 214 6.93 15.64 3.88
N LEU A 215 5.81 16.23 3.46
CA LEU A 215 5.42 16.31 2.05
C LEU A 215 6.42 17.11 1.21
N ILE A 216 6.97 18.20 1.75
CA ILE A 216 8.03 18.97 1.09
C ILE A 216 9.30 18.10 0.93
N ASN A 217 9.70 17.38 1.98
CA ASN A 217 10.85 16.49 1.92
C ASN A 217 10.64 15.38 0.88
N GLN A 218 9.45 14.80 0.77
CA GLN A 218 9.15 13.76 -0.22
C GLN A 218 9.31 14.26 -1.66
N LYS A 219 8.92 15.50 -1.96
CA LYS A 219 9.18 16.13 -3.28
C LYS A 219 10.68 16.22 -3.58
N LYS A 220 11.48 16.58 -2.57
CA LYS A 220 12.94 16.64 -2.68
C LYS A 220 13.56 15.25 -2.88
N GLN A 221 13.16 14.28 -2.08
CA GLN A 221 13.66 12.89 -2.17
C GLN A 221 13.34 12.28 -3.54
N ARG A 222 12.13 12.50 -4.05
CA ARG A 222 11.76 12.08 -5.41
C ARG A 222 12.80 12.56 -6.43
N SER A 223 13.11 13.86 -6.45
CA SER A 223 14.04 14.43 -7.43
C SER A 223 15.43 13.80 -7.33
N ILE A 224 15.95 13.63 -6.11
CA ILE A 224 17.26 13.05 -5.86
C ILE A 224 17.31 11.58 -6.30
N LEU A 225 16.35 10.78 -5.86
CA LEU A 225 16.35 9.34 -6.10
C LEU A 225 16.09 8.97 -7.56
N LEU A 226 15.20 9.71 -8.24
CA LEU A 226 14.97 9.48 -9.66
C LEU A 226 16.17 9.89 -10.53
N GLN A 227 16.89 10.96 -10.17
CA GLN A 227 18.14 11.31 -10.83
C GLN A 227 19.18 10.20 -10.65
N LYS A 228 19.36 9.70 -9.44
CA LYS A 228 20.25 8.57 -9.14
C LYS A 228 19.85 7.32 -9.95
N LEU A 229 18.56 7.01 -10.04
CA LEU A 229 18.07 5.87 -10.81
C LEU A 229 18.42 5.99 -12.30
N HIS A 230 18.25 7.18 -12.89
CA HIS A 230 18.61 7.43 -14.29
C HIS A 230 20.12 7.30 -14.54
N SER A 231 20.96 7.69 -13.58
CA SER A 231 22.43 7.55 -13.72
C SER A 231 22.89 6.10 -13.75
N TYR A 232 22.16 5.17 -13.15
CA TYR A 232 22.44 3.72 -13.25
C TYR A 232 21.91 3.06 -14.53
N ALA A 233 21.05 3.74 -15.28
CA ALA A 233 20.45 3.22 -16.51
C ALA A 233 21.24 3.59 -17.79
N ILE A 234 22.30 4.40 -17.66
CA ILE A 234 23.19 4.73 -18.78
C ILE A 234 24.32 3.70 -18.76
N PRO A 235 24.47 2.87 -19.82
CA PRO A 235 25.56 1.91 -19.94
C PRO A 235 26.90 2.60 -20.15
#